data_ccbed2bb87ec43e53760017824a862ca
#
_entry.id   ccbed2bb87ec43e53760017824a862ca
#
_cell.length_a   1.000
_cell.length_b   1.000
_cell.length_c   1.000
_cell.angle_alpha   90.00
_cell.angle_beta   90.00
_cell.angle_gamma   90.00
#
_symmetry.space_group_name_H-M   'P 1'
#
loop_
_entity.id
_entity.type
_entity.pdbx_description
1 polymer ?
#
loop_
_entity_poly.entity_id
_entity_poly.type
_entity_poly.pdbx_seq_one_letter_code
_entity_poly.pdbx_strand_id
1 'polypeptide(L)'
;MDELVTQHQELSKLNPSSVNTIRIFTVMIGNECEIIGAALRMGVGNTVIDNYSAGGVVGSIDEKTGIVRDDGEDAIGRRYEMHPTSKIRMKGFKIPNWETVIEFVRECAQNYPLKYVAWDIAIRENDCVLIEANPNGMANVIQIAGAKGRKKQYEELRRKIEKIRRN
;
A
#
# COMPACT_ATOMS: atom_id res chain seq x y z
N MET A 1 11.24 21.58 -11.19
CA MET A 1 9.84 22.03 -11.00
C MET A 1 9.10 20.78 -10.54
N ASP A 2 8.73 20.74 -9.26
CA ASP A 2 8.05 19.58 -8.70
C ASP A 2 6.60 19.60 -9.22
N GLU A 3 6.21 18.53 -9.91
CA GLU A 3 4.85 18.41 -10.45
C GLU A 3 3.91 17.97 -9.33
N LEU A 4 2.85 18.74 -9.09
CA LEU A 4 1.82 18.36 -8.13
C LEU A 4 1.04 17.15 -8.65
N VAL A 5 0.99 16.08 -7.85
CA VAL A 5 0.24 14.89 -8.19
C VAL A 5 -1.25 15.16 -8.07
N THR A 6 -1.98 15.05 -9.19
CA THR A 6 -3.44 15.03 -9.18
C THR A 6 -3.90 13.59 -9.03
N GLN A 7 -4.37 13.22 -7.84
CA GLN A 7 -4.83 11.86 -7.57
C GLN A 7 -6.15 11.53 -8.26
N HIS A 8 -6.40 10.25 -8.48
CA HIS A 8 -7.63 9.71 -9.06
C HIS A 8 -8.87 10.16 -8.27
N GLN A 9 -9.98 10.48 -8.97
CA GLN A 9 -11.20 11.02 -8.36
C GLN A 9 -11.76 10.14 -7.25
N GLU A 10 -11.76 8.81 -7.39
CA GLU A 10 -12.25 7.90 -6.35
C GLU A 10 -11.43 7.99 -5.06
N LEU A 11 -10.11 8.14 -5.15
CA LEU A 11 -9.26 8.35 -3.99
C LEU A 11 -9.45 9.74 -3.38
N SER A 12 -9.67 10.76 -4.20
CA SER A 12 -9.98 12.12 -3.72
C SER A 12 -11.26 12.18 -2.90
N LYS A 13 -12.24 11.30 -3.14
CA LYS A 13 -13.44 11.20 -2.31
C LYS A 13 -13.16 10.80 -0.87
N LEU A 14 -12.11 10.03 -0.62
CA LEU A 14 -11.69 9.64 0.73
C LEU A 14 -11.11 10.81 1.50
N ASN A 15 -10.12 11.47 0.94
CA ASN A 15 -9.62 12.76 1.44
C ASN A 15 -9.08 13.60 0.28
N PRO A 16 -9.72 14.73 -0.07
CA PRO A 16 -9.26 15.61 -1.15
C PRO A 16 -8.05 16.48 -0.76
N SER A 17 -7.79 16.62 0.55
CA SER A 17 -6.73 17.50 1.06
C SER A 17 -5.33 16.88 0.99
N SER A 18 -5.24 15.55 0.84
CA SER A 18 -3.97 14.82 0.73
C SER A 18 -3.97 13.90 -0.47
N VAL A 19 -2.78 13.56 -0.96
CA VAL A 19 -2.61 12.42 -1.86
C VAL A 19 -2.72 11.16 -1.02
N ASN A 20 -3.79 10.36 -1.24
CA ASN A 20 -3.97 9.08 -0.57
C ASN A 20 -3.16 8.01 -1.32
N THR A 21 -2.13 7.47 -0.70
CA THR A 21 -1.17 6.58 -1.36
C THR A 21 -1.46 5.11 -1.13
N ILE A 22 -1.00 4.29 -2.05
CA ILE A 22 -0.99 2.83 -1.89
C ILE A 22 0.42 2.42 -1.50
N ARG A 23 0.59 1.85 -0.30
CA ARG A 23 1.84 1.21 0.10
C ARG A 23 1.84 -0.25 -0.27
N ILE A 24 2.77 -0.66 -1.14
CA ILE A 24 2.90 -2.05 -1.59
C ILE A 24 4.28 -2.58 -1.21
N PHE A 25 4.31 -3.77 -0.63
CA PHE A 25 5.55 -4.46 -0.26
C PHE A 25 5.86 -5.56 -1.27
N THR A 26 7.07 -5.55 -1.79
CA THR A 26 7.56 -6.56 -2.72
C THR A 26 8.80 -7.26 -2.22
N VAL A 27 8.97 -8.51 -2.66
CA VAL A 27 10.20 -9.28 -2.51
C VAL A 27 10.58 -9.87 -3.87
N MET A 28 11.81 -9.64 -4.30
CA MET A 28 12.37 -10.30 -5.49
C MET A 28 12.97 -11.64 -5.12
N ILE A 29 12.47 -12.71 -5.73
CA ILE A 29 12.93 -14.09 -5.57
C ILE A 29 13.45 -14.58 -6.93
N GLY A 30 14.77 -14.56 -7.12
CA GLY A 30 15.32 -14.67 -8.47
C GLY A 30 14.91 -13.48 -9.31
N ASN A 31 14.22 -13.75 -10.43
CA ASN A 31 13.66 -12.75 -11.33
C ASN A 31 12.15 -12.51 -11.13
N GLU A 32 11.55 -13.19 -10.15
CA GLU A 32 10.12 -13.06 -9.87
C GLU A 32 9.87 -12.03 -8.77
N CYS A 33 8.90 -11.13 -9.00
CA CYS A 33 8.42 -10.15 -8.03
C CYS A 33 7.19 -10.70 -7.29
N GLU A 34 7.35 -11.01 -6.02
CA GLU A 34 6.24 -11.38 -5.14
C GLU A 34 5.72 -10.17 -4.36
N ILE A 35 4.40 -9.93 -4.41
CA ILE A 35 3.73 -8.93 -3.60
C ILE A 35 3.35 -9.58 -2.28
N ILE A 36 3.87 -9.04 -1.18
CA ILE A 36 3.70 -9.61 0.15
C ILE A 36 2.72 -8.84 1.03
N GLY A 37 2.23 -7.73 0.54
CA GLY A 37 1.20 -6.93 1.22
C GLY A 37 0.94 -5.62 0.54
N ALA A 38 -0.29 -5.12 0.71
CA ALA A 38 -0.70 -3.82 0.25
C ALA A 38 -1.62 -3.13 1.27
N ALA A 39 -1.52 -1.81 1.37
CA ALA A 39 -2.33 -0.99 2.24
C ALA A 39 -2.66 0.36 1.60
N LEU A 40 -3.91 0.80 1.75
CA LEU A 40 -4.34 2.14 1.43
C LEU A 40 -4.03 3.06 2.61
N ARG A 41 -3.30 4.13 2.38
CA ARG A 41 -3.00 5.18 3.34
C ARG A 41 -3.88 6.39 3.03
N MET A 42 -4.54 6.92 4.04
CA MET A 42 -5.51 8.00 3.91
C MET A 42 -5.21 9.11 4.92
N GLY A 43 -5.16 10.34 4.44
CA GLY A 43 -5.11 11.49 5.33
C GLY A 43 -6.45 11.70 6.04
N VAL A 44 -6.45 12.43 7.15
CA VAL A 44 -7.64 12.77 7.93
C VAL A 44 -7.73 14.28 8.13
N GLY A 45 -8.92 14.84 7.98
CA GLY A 45 -9.14 16.28 8.09
C GLY A 45 -8.54 17.05 6.92
N ASN A 46 -8.01 18.21 7.21
CA ASN A 46 -7.38 19.09 6.22
C ASN A 46 -5.85 18.89 6.13
N THR A 47 -5.35 17.73 6.55
CA THR A 47 -3.91 17.44 6.43
C THR A 47 -3.54 17.20 4.98
N VAL A 48 -2.39 17.71 4.56
CA VAL A 48 -1.85 17.51 3.20
C VAL A 48 -1.06 16.20 3.06
N ILE A 49 -0.87 15.48 4.16
CA ILE A 49 -0.12 14.22 4.22
C ILE A 49 -1.02 13.07 4.72
N ASP A 50 -0.80 11.89 4.15
CA ASP A 50 -1.49 10.65 4.50
C ASP A 50 -0.74 9.80 5.53
N ASN A 51 0.28 10.39 6.18
CA ASN A 51 1.17 9.66 7.07
C ASN A 51 0.43 9.07 8.27
N TYR A 52 0.56 7.77 8.44
CA TYR A 52 0.02 6.99 9.54
C TYR A 52 0.44 7.55 10.91
N SER A 53 1.72 7.94 11.06
CA SER A 53 2.25 8.55 12.29
C SER A 53 1.73 9.96 12.56
N ALA A 54 1.19 10.65 11.55
CA ALA A 54 0.63 12.00 11.65
C ALA A 54 -0.91 12.00 11.79
N GLY A 55 -1.51 10.87 12.16
CA GLY A 55 -2.95 10.75 12.38
C GLY A 55 -3.74 10.24 11.16
N GLY A 56 -3.05 9.78 10.13
CA GLY A 56 -3.68 9.10 9.00
C GLY A 56 -4.29 7.75 9.38
N VAL A 57 -5.17 7.25 8.53
CA VAL A 57 -5.82 5.94 8.67
C VAL A 57 -5.34 5.02 7.57
N VAL A 58 -5.18 3.74 7.91
CA VAL A 58 -4.69 2.71 6.98
C VAL A 58 -5.74 1.61 6.83
N GLY A 59 -6.01 1.20 5.59
CA GLY A 59 -6.84 0.05 5.24
C GLY A 59 -6.03 -1.05 4.55
N SER A 60 -6.16 -2.30 4.99
CA SER A 60 -5.52 -3.46 4.35
C SER A 60 -6.18 -3.73 3.00
N ILE A 61 -5.39 -3.95 1.95
CA ILE A 61 -5.88 -4.27 0.61
C ILE A 61 -5.70 -5.77 0.33
N ASP A 62 -6.66 -6.37 -0.32
CA ASP A 62 -6.51 -7.69 -0.94
C ASP A 62 -5.61 -7.57 -2.17
N GLU A 63 -4.46 -8.21 -2.14
CA GLU A 63 -3.42 -8.07 -3.16
C GLU A 63 -3.86 -8.59 -4.54
N LYS A 64 -4.88 -9.46 -4.58
CA LYS A 64 -5.41 -10.03 -5.82
C LYS A 64 -6.51 -9.18 -6.44
N THR A 65 -7.34 -8.57 -5.60
CA THR A 65 -8.57 -7.90 -6.06
C THR A 65 -8.51 -6.38 -6.00
N GLY A 66 -7.56 -5.81 -5.25
CA GLY A 66 -7.49 -4.38 -4.99
C GLY A 66 -8.60 -3.86 -4.06
N ILE A 67 -9.28 -4.75 -3.33
CA ILE A 67 -10.38 -4.37 -2.43
C ILE A 67 -9.86 -4.21 -1.01
N VAL A 68 -10.24 -3.14 -0.34
CA VAL A 68 -9.96 -2.94 1.08
C VAL A 68 -10.73 -3.99 1.89
N ARG A 69 -9.99 -4.81 2.65
CA ARG A 69 -10.54 -6.01 3.35
C ARG A 69 -11.29 -5.69 4.61
N ASP A 70 -10.78 -4.73 5.37
CA ASP A 70 -11.17 -4.50 6.76
C ASP A 70 -11.44 -3.02 7.02
N ASP A 71 -11.94 -2.72 8.20
CA ASP A 71 -12.06 -1.35 8.69
C ASP A 71 -10.67 -0.70 8.75
N GLY A 72 -10.62 0.61 8.61
CA GLY A 72 -9.37 1.34 8.74
C GLY A 72 -8.88 1.39 10.18
N GLU A 73 -7.57 1.60 10.36
CA GLU A 73 -6.96 1.69 11.69
C GLU A 73 -5.94 2.84 11.73
N ASP A 74 -5.89 3.58 12.84
CA ASP A 74 -4.89 4.62 13.07
C ASP A 74 -3.68 4.11 13.88
N ALA A 75 -2.68 4.97 14.07
CA ALA A 75 -1.41 4.61 14.72
C ALA A 75 -1.53 4.17 16.19
N ILE A 76 -2.65 4.47 16.85
CA ILE A 76 -2.90 4.07 18.24
C ILE A 76 -3.91 2.92 18.33
N GLY A 77 -4.23 2.27 17.20
CA GLY A 77 -5.07 1.08 17.14
C GLY A 77 -6.58 1.34 17.17
N ARG A 78 -7.02 2.59 16.99
CA ARG A 78 -8.46 2.87 16.85
C ARG A 78 -8.95 2.44 15.47
N ARG A 79 -10.08 1.75 15.44
CA ARG A 79 -10.71 1.27 14.21
C ARG A 79 -11.84 2.18 13.74
N TYR A 80 -11.95 2.28 12.42
CA TYR A 80 -12.91 3.14 11.75
C TYR A 80 -13.59 2.35 10.63
N GLU A 81 -14.89 2.08 10.78
CA GLU A 81 -15.72 1.51 9.70
C GLU A 81 -15.83 2.51 8.54
N MET A 82 -16.04 3.78 8.90
CA MET A 82 -16.17 4.91 7.98
C MET A 82 -14.94 5.81 8.11
N HIS A 83 -14.43 6.29 6.99
CA HIS A 83 -13.34 7.26 7.00
C HIS A 83 -13.69 8.50 7.86
N PRO A 84 -12.82 8.94 8.79
CA PRO A 84 -13.18 9.98 9.77
C PRO A 84 -13.65 11.30 9.16
N THR A 85 -13.11 11.68 8.00
CA THR A 85 -13.45 12.93 7.30
C THR A 85 -14.63 12.75 6.34
N SER A 86 -14.48 11.91 5.32
CA SER A 86 -15.45 11.76 4.23
C SER A 86 -16.69 10.93 4.58
N LYS A 87 -16.65 10.16 5.66
CA LYS A 87 -17.70 9.20 6.04
C LYS A 87 -17.93 8.09 5.00
N ILE A 88 -17.00 7.88 4.09
CA ILE A 88 -17.04 6.78 3.14
C ILE A 88 -16.65 5.50 3.88
N ARG A 89 -17.37 4.42 3.61
CA ARG A 89 -17.06 3.09 4.14
C ARG A 89 -15.75 2.58 3.53
N MET A 90 -14.78 2.23 4.38
CA MET A 90 -13.46 1.79 3.90
C MET A 90 -13.46 0.33 3.47
N LYS A 91 -14.05 -0.56 4.27
CA LYS A 91 -14.20 -1.98 3.91
C LYS A 91 -15.04 -2.15 2.65
N GLY A 92 -14.48 -2.83 1.65
CA GLY A 92 -15.10 -2.99 0.34
C GLY A 92 -14.78 -1.89 -0.66
N PHE A 93 -14.05 -0.85 -0.26
CA PHE A 93 -13.59 0.18 -1.20
C PHE A 93 -12.64 -0.47 -2.21
N LYS A 94 -12.92 -0.25 -3.50
CA LYS A 94 -12.13 -0.78 -4.60
C LYS A 94 -11.09 0.25 -5.03
N ILE A 95 -9.81 -0.13 -4.98
CA ILE A 95 -8.73 0.70 -5.50
C ILE A 95 -8.87 0.83 -7.02
N PRO A 96 -8.89 2.05 -7.57
CA PRO A 96 -8.97 2.24 -9.01
C PRO A 96 -7.70 1.71 -9.69
N ASN A 97 -7.84 1.27 -10.93
CA ASN A 97 -6.73 0.85 -11.81
C ASN A 97 -5.79 -0.18 -11.16
N TRP A 98 -6.30 -1.09 -10.31
CA TRP A 98 -5.48 -1.98 -9.48
C TRP A 98 -4.49 -2.83 -10.28
N GLU A 99 -4.91 -3.37 -11.42
CA GLU A 99 -4.04 -4.16 -12.28
C GLU A 99 -2.84 -3.33 -12.78
N THR A 100 -3.09 -2.12 -13.24
CA THR A 100 -2.05 -1.17 -13.67
C THR A 100 -1.08 -0.84 -12.52
N VAL A 101 -1.61 -0.66 -11.30
CA VAL A 101 -0.77 -0.43 -10.09
C VAL A 101 0.17 -1.60 -9.84
N ILE A 102 -0.34 -2.83 -9.95
CA ILE A 102 0.44 -4.05 -9.73
C ILE A 102 1.53 -4.22 -10.79
N GLU A 103 1.19 -3.99 -12.05
CA GLU A 103 2.16 -4.03 -13.17
C GLU A 103 3.26 -2.99 -12.99
N PHE A 104 2.90 -1.76 -12.69
CA PHE A 104 3.83 -0.67 -12.42
C PHE A 104 4.80 -0.98 -11.28
N VAL A 105 4.29 -1.51 -10.15
CA VAL A 105 5.14 -1.88 -9.02
C VAL A 105 6.08 -3.04 -9.35
N ARG A 106 5.64 -4.02 -10.14
CA ARG A 106 6.50 -5.11 -10.61
C ARG A 106 7.64 -4.61 -11.49
N GLU A 107 7.33 -3.68 -12.40
CA GLU A 107 8.34 -3.03 -13.24
C GLU A 107 9.35 -2.25 -12.38
N CYS A 108 8.88 -1.46 -11.41
CA CYS A 108 9.75 -0.78 -10.46
C CYS A 108 10.65 -1.78 -9.71
N ALA A 109 10.11 -2.88 -9.19
CA ALA A 109 10.85 -3.88 -8.44
C ALA A 109 11.91 -4.62 -9.28
N GLN A 110 11.64 -4.89 -10.56
CA GLN A 110 12.59 -5.52 -11.48
C GLN A 110 13.79 -4.63 -11.77
N ASN A 111 13.57 -3.31 -11.82
CA ASN A 111 14.60 -2.33 -12.15
C ASN A 111 15.30 -1.72 -10.92
N TYR A 112 14.92 -2.14 -9.70
CA TYR A 112 15.49 -1.62 -8.47
C TYR A 112 16.52 -2.59 -7.87
N PRO A 113 17.66 -2.09 -7.34
CA PRO A 113 18.77 -2.96 -6.92
C PRO A 113 18.46 -3.77 -5.65
N LEU A 114 17.46 -3.39 -4.86
CA LEU A 114 17.15 -4.06 -3.61
C LEU A 114 16.03 -5.09 -3.78
N LYS A 115 16.17 -6.21 -3.06
CA LYS A 115 15.24 -7.35 -3.15
C LYS A 115 13.96 -7.19 -2.33
N TYR A 116 13.97 -6.35 -1.30
CA TYR A 116 12.83 -6.04 -0.46
C TYR A 116 12.61 -4.53 -0.46
N VAL A 117 11.43 -4.09 -0.86
CA VAL A 117 11.09 -2.66 -0.94
C VAL A 117 9.60 -2.46 -0.61
N ALA A 118 9.32 -1.39 0.12
CA ALA A 118 7.98 -0.83 0.26
C ALA A 118 7.85 0.39 -0.66
N TRP A 119 6.88 0.34 -1.55
CA TRP A 119 6.60 1.35 -2.56
C TRP A 119 5.42 2.21 -2.15
N ASP A 120 5.55 3.51 -2.15
CA ASP A 120 4.45 4.44 -2.01
C ASP A 120 4.03 4.95 -3.40
N ILE A 121 2.84 4.56 -3.81
CA ILE A 121 2.31 4.81 -5.15
C ILE A 121 1.11 5.76 -5.06
N ALA A 122 1.14 6.82 -5.84
CA ALA A 122 -0.03 7.64 -6.10
C ALA A 122 -0.70 7.19 -7.41
N ILE A 123 -2.02 7.13 -7.41
CA ILE A 123 -2.81 6.75 -8.59
C ILE A 123 -3.44 8.01 -9.17
N ARG A 124 -3.19 8.24 -10.46
CA ARG A 124 -3.84 9.27 -11.28
C ARG A 124 -4.96 8.63 -12.11
N GLU A 125 -5.70 9.41 -12.89
CA GLU A 125 -6.81 8.88 -13.70
C GLU A 125 -6.37 7.77 -14.66
N ASN A 126 -5.22 7.91 -15.29
CA ASN A 126 -4.78 7.04 -16.38
C ASN A 126 -3.48 6.28 -16.09
N ASP A 127 -2.78 6.61 -15.02
CA ASP A 127 -1.47 6.03 -14.69
C ASP A 127 -1.16 6.06 -13.19
N CYS A 128 0.07 5.66 -12.85
CA CYS A 128 0.58 5.64 -11.49
C CYS A 128 1.90 6.42 -11.41
N VAL A 129 2.17 7.00 -10.24
CA VAL A 129 3.42 7.70 -9.95
C VAL A 129 4.05 7.08 -8.70
N LEU A 130 5.33 6.78 -8.79
CA LEU A 130 6.14 6.42 -7.63
C LEU A 130 6.43 7.68 -6.81
N ILE A 131 5.96 7.72 -5.58
CA ILE A 131 6.25 8.79 -4.63
C ILE A 131 7.55 8.50 -3.89
N GLU A 132 7.69 7.27 -3.38
CA GLU A 132 8.85 6.87 -2.59
C GLU A 132 9.10 5.37 -2.67
N ALA A 133 10.40 4.98 -2.67
CA ALA A 133 10.85 3.61 -2.52
C ALA A 133 11.57 3.45 -1.18
N ASN A 134 10.98 2.68 -0.26
CA ASN A 134 11.47 2.49 1.11
C ASN A 134 12.12 1.11 1.29
N PRO A 135 13.46 1.00 1.31
CA PRO A 135 14.14 -0.29 1.49
C PRO A 135 13.96 -0.88 2.89
N ASN A 136 13.67 -0.03 3.87
CA ASN A 136 13.41 -0.43 5.26
C ASN A 136 11.96 -0.16 5.67
N GLY A 137 11.02 -0.23 4.73
CA GLY A 137 9.61 0.02 4.99
C GLY A 137 9.09 -0.85 6.15
N MET A 138 8.52 -0.20 7.17
CA MET A 138 7.97 -0.91 8.32
C MET A 138 6.74 -1.74 7.91
N ALA A 139 6.85 -3.06 8.02
CA ALA A 139 5.79 -4.01 7.67
C ALA A 139 4.58 -3.98 8.64
N ASN A 140 4.62 -3.18 9.69
CA ASN A 140 3.49 -2.99 10.61
C ASN A 140 2.23 -2.53 9.87
N VAL A 141 2.36 -1.63 8.89
CA VAL A 141 1.24 -1.07 8.10
C VAL A 141 0.39 -2.17 7.45
N ILE A 142 1.01 -3.24 6.94
CA ILE A 142 0.29 -4.38 6.33
C ILE A 142 -0.14 -5.45 7.34
N GLN A 143 0.29 -5.35 8.59
CA GLN A 143 -0.08 -6.29 9.67
C GLN A 143 -1.15 -5.71 10.59
N ILE A 144 -1.13 -4.41 10.82
CA ILE A 144 -2.06 -3.69 11.70
C ILE A 144 -3.44 -3.66 11.06
N ALA A 145 -3.53 -3.14 9.83
CA ALA A 145 -4.78 -3.14 9.10
C ALA A 145 -5.23 -4.58 8.81
N GLY A 146 -6.23 -5.06 9.54
CA GLY A 146 -6.77 -6.42 9.40
C GLY A 146 -6.29 -7.43 10.44
N ALA A 147 -5.48 -7.02 11.43
CA ALA A 147 -5.05 -7.83 12.59
C ALA A 147 -4.53 -9.24 12.24
N LYS A 148 -3.92 -9.43 11.06
CA LYS A 148 -3.39 -10.72 10.62
C LYS A 148 -1.87 -10.69 10.59
N GLY A 149 -1.25 -11.44 11.52
CA GLY A 149 0.18 -11.70 11.46
C GLY A 149 0.56 -12.41 10.15
N ARG A 150 1.66 -12.00 9.53
CA ARG A 150 2.14 -12.56 8.26
C ARG A 150 3.28 -13.57 8.42
N LYS A 151 3.46 -14.11 9.62
CA LYS A 151 4.54 -15.05 9.95
C LYS A 151 4.63 -16.22 8.95
N LYS A 152 3.50 -16.89 8.67
CA LYS A 152 3.48 -18.02 7.71
C LYS A 152 3.95 -17.61 6.32
N GLN A 153 3.49 -16.46 5.82
CA GLN A 153 3.89 -15.93 4.51
C GLN A 153 5.40 -15.67 4.47
N TYR A 154 5.97 -15.06 5.51
CA TYR A 154 7.42 -14.82 5.59
C TYR A 154 8.23 -16.11 5.69
N GLU A 155 7.75 -17.13 6.40
CA GLU A 155 8.39 -18.45 6.45
C GLU A 155 8.39 -19.15 5.08
N GLU A 156 7.30 -19.04 4.32
CA GLU A 156 7.22 -19.57 2.95
C GLU A 156 8.17 -18.85 2.00
N LEU A 157 8.22 -17.53 2.05
CA LEU A 157 9.16 -16.72 1.28
C LEU A 157 10.62 -17.09 1.60
N ARG A 158 10.94 -17.23 2.88
CA ARG A 158 12.26 -17.65 3.32
C ARG A 158 12.65 -18.99 2.72
N ARG A 159 11.77 -20.00 2.75
CA ARG A 159 12.01 -21.33 2.14
C ARG A 159 12.26 -21.24 0.64
N LYS A 160 11.49 -20.40 -0.09
CA LYS A 160 11.70 -20.15 -1.52
C LYS A 160 13.09 -19.57 -1.79
N ILE A 161 13.49 -18.54 -1.02
CA ILE A 161 14.81 -17.90 -1.15
C ILE A 161 15.95 -18.89 -0.85
N GLU A 162 15.83 -19.67 0.24
CA GLU A 162 16.83 -20.67 0.61
C GLU A 162 17.00 -21.76 -0.48
N LYS A 163 15.91 -22.15 -1.14
CA LYS A 163 15.96 -23.13 -2.24
C LYS A 163 16.75 -22.60 -3.44
N ILE A 164 16.56 -21.32 -3.81
CA ILE A 164 17.30 -20.71 -4.93
C ILE A 164 18.79 -20.54 -4.62
N ARG A 165 19.15 -20.27 -3.35
CA ARG A 165 20.56 -20.12 -2.94
C ARG A 165 21.36 -21.43 -2.96
N ARG A 166 20.67 -22.57 -2.95
CA ARG A 166 21.30 -23.91 -2.94
C ARG A 166 21.48 -24.50 -4.34
N ASN A 167 20.83 -23.93 -5.33
CA ASN A 167 20.97 -24.28 -6.74
C ASN A 167 21.92 -23.29 -7.46
#